data_5b9f29c1e5a3df5ab0cb08307230fb0a
#
_entry.id   5b9f29c1e5a3df5ab0cb08307230fb0a
#
_cell.length_a   1.000
_cell.length_b   1.000
_cell.length_c   1.000
_cell.angle_alpha   90.00
_cell.angle_beta   90.00
_cell.angle_gamma   90.00
#
_symmetry.space_group_name_H-M   'P 1'
#
loop_
_entity.id
_entity.type
_entity.pdbx_description
1 polymer ?
#
loop_
_entity_poly.entity_id
_entity_poly.type
_entity_poly.pdbx_seq_one_letter_code
_entity_poly.pdbx_strand_id
1 'polypeptide(L)'
;MTIYDELKARGLIAQVTDEEEIKEVINNGKATFYIGFDCTADSLTAGHFMALTLMKRLQMAGNKPIALIGGGTTMIGAPSGRTDMRKMLTKEDIDHNAECFKRQMERFIEFGEGKAMMLNNADWLLNLNYIELLREVGPCFSVNNMLRAECYKQRMEKGLSFLEFNYMIMQSYDFYHLFQNYGCNMEFGGDDQWSNMLGGTELIRRKLGKDAYAMTITLLTDSQGKKMGKTAGNAVWLDPNKTSPFEFYQYWRNVGDADVLKCIRMLTFLPLEQIDEMDHWEGEQLNKAKEILAYELTSMVHGAEEAEKAQSAARQLFSGVADHENMPPTQLDAALVKDGKVGLLAAMVGAKLCGSNREARQLVQQGGVLVDGEKVTDPTFGLTVEQLQNGVVIKKGKKTYHKVML
;
A
#
# COMPACT_ATOMS: atom_id res chain seq x y z
N MET A 1 1.52 26.60 -10.04
CA MET A 1 0.76 25.94 -8.93
C MET A 1 1.74 25.56 -7.84
N THR A 2 1.48 25.90 -6.60
CA THR A 2 2.32 25.49 -5.46
C THR A 2 2.11 24.01 -5.14
N ILE A 3 3.06 23.39 -4.41
CA ILE A 3 2.89 21.97 -4.02
C ILE A 3 1.65 21.78 -3.13
N TYR A 4 1.36 22.69 -2.22
CA TYR A 4 0.17 22.62 -1.38
C TYR A 4 -1.12 22.65 -2.22
N ASP A 5 -1.21 23.58 -3.19
CA ASP A 5 -2.36 23.67 -4.08
C ASP A 5 -2.51 22.41 -4.95
N GLU A 6 -1.41 21.83 -5.41
CA GLU A 6 -1.43 20.57 -6.15
C GLU A 6 -1.96 19.41 -5.28
N LEU A 7 -1.47 19.26 -4.06
CA LEU A 7 -1.97 18.24 -3.13
C LEU A 7 -3.46 18.40 -2.87
N LYS A 8 -3.92 19.63 -2.70
CA LYS A 8 -5.35 19.93 -2.51
C LYS A 8 -6.18 19.61 -3.75
N ALA A 9 -5.74 20.03 -4.94
CA ALA A 9 -6.42 19.76 -6.19
C ALA A 9 -6.48 18.25 -6.52
N ARG A 10 -5.49 17.49 -6.10
CA ARG A 10 -5.48 16.02 -6.24
C ARG A 10 -6.33 15.30 -5.18
N GLY A 11 -6.91 16.01 -4.21
CA GLY A 11 -7.73 15.42 -3.14
C GLY A 11 -6.91 14.65 -2.11
N LEU A 12 -5.63 14.97 -1.94
CA LEU A 12 -4.72 14.25 -1.06
C LEU A 12 -4.77 14.71 0.39
N ILE A 13 -5.21 15.94 0.67
CA ILE A 13 -5.21 16.53 2.01
C ILE A 13 -6.50 16.17 2.74
N ALA A 14 -6.39 15.54 3.92
CA ALA A 14 -7.52 15.27 4.81
C ALA A 14 -7.57 16.27 5.96
N GLN A 15 -6.58 16.29 6.84
CA GLN A 15 -6.50 17.18 8.00
C GLN A 15 -5.12 17.84 8.09
N VAL A 16 -5.07 19.05 8.63
CA VAL A 16 -3.85 19.83 8.84
C VAL A 16 -3.90 20.50 10.21
N THR A 17 -2.76 20.63 10.87
CA THR A 17 -2.65 21.34 12.16
C THR A 17 -2.69 22.87 11.99
N ASP A 18 -1.98 23.39 11.00
CA ASP A 18 -1.93 24.82 10.66
C ASP A 18 -1.70 24.97 9.15
N GLU A 19 -2.76 25.37 8.45
CA GLU A 19 -2.73 25.44 6.98
C GLU A 19 -1.71 26.46 6.47
N GLU A 20 -1.66 27.66 7.06
CA GLU A 20 -0.81 28.73 6.56
C GLU A 20 0.67 28.44 6.82
N GLU A 21 1.02 27.94 7.99
CA GLU A 21 2.39 27.55 8.31
C GLU A 21 2.85 26.35 7.47
N ILE A 22 1.98 25.36 7.24
CA ILE A 22 2.28 24.20 6.38
C ILE A 22 2.53 24.66 4.94
N LYS A 23 1.71 25.56 4.39
CA LYS A 23 1.95 26.17 3.06
C LYS A 23 3.31 26.84 2.99
N GLU A 24 3.64 27.67 3.98
CA GLU A 24 4.94 28.36 4.01
C GLU A 24 6.10 27.35 4.03
N VAL A 25 5.99 26.29 4.78
CA VAL A 25 7.05 25.29 4.95
C VAL A 25 7.22 24.44 3.68
N ILE A 26 6.17 23.79 3.18
CA ILE A 26 6.29 22.84 2.06
C ILE A 26 6.45 23.51 0.71
N ASN A 27 5.84 24.68 0.49
CA ASN A 27 5.94 25.40 -0.78
C ASN A 27 7.34 25.98 -1.00
N ASN A 28 8.09 26.24 0.05
CA ASN A 28 9.45 26.79 0.00
C ASN A 28 10.55 25.73 0.19
N GLY A 29 10.21 24.45 0.18
CA GLY A 29 11.18 23.37 0.34
C GLY A 29 11.83 23.33 1.73
N LYS A 30 11.18 23.88 2.75
CA LYS A 30 11.70 23.97 4.12
C LYS A 30 11.30 22.82 5.02
N ALA A 31 10.47 21.86 4.54
CA ALA A 31 10.11 20.70 5.32
C ALA A 31 11.22 19.65 5.27
N THR A 32 11.65 19.23 6.46
CA THR A 32 12.17 17.90 6.69
C THR A 32 11.03 17.13 7.35
N PHE A 33 10.50 16.13 6.65
CA PHE A 33 9.29 15.46 7.07
C PHE A 33 9.48 13.94 7.14
N TYR A 34 8.68 13.28 7.96
CA TYR A 34 8.73 11.83 8.00
C TYR A 34 7.37 11.18 7.78
N ILE A 35 7.42 9.97 7.28
CA ILE A 35 6.32 9.02 7.26
C ILE A 35 6.82 7.71 7.86
N GLY A 36 6.05 7.13 8.78
CA GLY A 36 6.37 5.87 9.45
C GLY A 36 5.87 4.66 8.67
N PHE A 37 6.67 3.60 8.63
CA PHE A 37 6.37 2.33 7.99
C PHE A 37 6.68 1.17 8.93
N ASP A 38 5.64 0.50 9.42
CA ASP A 38 5.79 -0.74 10.18
C ASP A 38 6.11 -1.91 9.25
N CYS A 39 7.24 -2.58 9.49
CA CYS A 39 7.77 -3.65 8.64
C CYS A 39 7.11 -5.00 8.93
N THR A 40 5.80 -5.09 8.73
CA THR A 40 5.00 -6.29 9.03
C THR A 40 5.03 -7.36 7.95
N ALA A 41 5.71 -7.12 6.83
CA ALA A 41 5.93 -8.02 5.72
C ALA A 41 7.20 -7.63 4.95
N ASP A 42 7.70 -8.51 4.11
CA ASP A 42 8.89 -8.30 3.27
C ASP A 42 8.61 -7.55 1.96
N SER A 43 7.46 -6.90 1.84
CA SER A 43 7.12 -6.02 0.72
C SER A 43 6.12 -4.95 1.16
N LEU A 44 6.22 -3.78 0.54
CA LEU A 44 5.17 -2.77 0.49
C LEU A 44 4.01 -3.27 -0.37
N THR A 45 2.85 -2.65 -0.20
CA THR A 45 1.63 -2.96 -0.95
C THR A 45 1.11 -1.74 -1.69
N ALA A 46 0.16 -1.92 -2.59
CA ALA A 46 -0.55 -0.83 -3.23
C ALA A 46 -1.23 0.12 -2.21
N GLY A 47 -1.50 -0.33 -0.99
CA GLY A 47 -1.98 0.53 0.10
C GLY A 47 -0.97 1.58 0.57
N HIS A 48 0.32 1.38 0.33
CA HIS A 48 1.38 2.36 0.65
C HIS A 48 1.60 3.38 -0.49
N PHE A 49 0.94 3.19 -1.63
CA PHE A 49 1.16 4.00 -2.83
C PHE A 49 0.95 5.50 -2.57
N MET A 50 -0.08 5.84 -1.79
CA MET A 50 -0.37 7.22 -1.40
C MET A 50 0.81 7.86 -0.67
N ALA A 51 1.37 7.16 0.32
CA ALA A 51 2.52 7.64 1.08
C ALA A 51 3.76 7.80 0.19
N LEU A 52 4.04 6.82 -0.67
CA LEU A 52 5.21 6.82 -1.56
C LEU A 52 5.14 7.94 -2.60
N THR A 53 4.00 8.14 -3.23
CA THR A 53 3.79 9.22 -4.20
C THR A 53 3.81 10.59 -3.54
N LEU A 54 3.27 10.72 -2.32
CA LEU A 54 3.36 11.95 -1.54
C LEU A 54 4.82 12.30 -1.21
N MET A 55 5.61 11.34 -0.75
CA MET A 55 7.04 11.55 -0.47
C MET A 55 7.77 12.04 -1.74
N LYS A 56 7.49 11.41 -2.88
CA LYS A 56 8.08 11.82 -4.16
C LYS A 56 7.67 13.24 -4.55
N ARG A 57 6.40 13.60 -4.44
CA ARG A 57 5.90 14.96 -4.77
C ARG A 57 6.57 16.01 -3.90
N LEU A 58 6.66 15.79 -2.61
CA LEU A 58 7.28 16.70 -1.66
C LEU A 58 8.79 16.81 -1.87
N GLN A 59 9.48 15.70 -2.20
CA GLN A 59 10.89 15.72 -2.56
C GLN A 59 11.14 16.52 -3.85
N MET A 60 10.31 16.33 -4.89
CA MET A 60 10.38 17.11 -6.12
C MET A 60 10.18 18.63 -5.89
N ALA A 61 9.42 18.98 -4.86
CA ALA A 61 9.22 20.39 -4.44
C ALA A 61 10.34 20.92 -3.52
N GLY A 62 11.42 20.16 -3.33
CA GLY A 62 12.60 20.56 -2.57
C GLY A 62 12.57 20.18 -1.08
N ASN A 63 11.55 19.49 -0.61
CA ASN A 63 11.46 19.02 0.76
C ASN A 63 12.26 17.72 0.96
N LYS A 64 12.65 17.42 2.21
CA LYS A 64 13.52 16.28 2.55
C LYS A 64 12.73 15.18 3.24
N PRO A 65 12.52 14.03 2.60
CA PRO A 65 11.82 12.91 3.21
C PRO A 65 12.70 12.14 4.20
N ILE A 66 12.09 11.70 5.29
CA ILE A 66 12.59 10.64 6.17
C ILE A 66 11.62 9.47 6.08
N ALA A 67 12.08 8.34 5.54
CA ALA A 67 11.36 7.08 5.65
C ALA A 67 11.71 6.46 7.01
N LEU A 68 10.79 6.54 7.96
CA LEU A 68 10.99 5.99 9.29
C LEU A 68 10.53 4.54 9.34
N ILE A 69 11.49 3.65 9.47
CA ILE A 69 11.20 2.23 9.69
C ILE A 69 10.81 2.02 11.14
N GLY A 70 9.65 1.42 11.34
CA GLY A 70 9.11 1.12 12.65
C GLY A 70 9.70 -0.16 13.26
N GLY A 71 11.04 -0.28 13.37
CA GLY A 71 11.66 -1.47 13.95
C GLY A 71 11.24 -1.73 15.39
N GLY A 72 11.20 -0.68 16.21
CA GLY A 72 10.70 -0.75 17.59
C GLY A 72 9.17 -0.86 17.65
N THR A 73 8.45 -0.04 16.89
CA THR A 73 6.97 -0.03 16.90
C THR A 73 6.36 -1.29 16.28
N THR A 74 7.02 -1.93 15.32
CA THR A 74 6.56 -3.21 14.74
C THR A 74 6.57 -4.34 15.79
N MET A 75 7.48 -4.30 16.76
CA MET A 75 7.50 -5.26 17.86
C MET A 75 6.25 -5.16 18.74
N ILE A 76 5.63 -4.00 18.80
CA ILE A 76 4.40 -3.73 19.57
C ILE A 76 3.15 -3.96 18.70
N GLY A 77 3.13 -3.38 17.51
CA GLY A 77 2.02 -3.40 16.56
C GLY A 77 1.00 -2.28 16.78
N ALA A 78 0.75 -1.51 15.72
CA ALA A 78 -0.21 -0.40 15.74
C ALA A 78 -1.65 -0.89 15.96
N PRO A 79 -2.41 -0.31 16.90
CA PRO A 79 -3.82 -0.65 17.10
C PRO A 79 -4.75 -0.04 16.04
N SER A 80 -4.31 1.01 15.36
CA SER A 80 -5.12 1.81 14.42
C SER A 80 -5.67 0.97 13.26
N GLY A 81 -6.97 1.09 13.01
CA GLY A 81 -7.65 0.41 11.89
C GLY A 81 -7.74 -1.12 12.01
N ARG A 82 -7.60 -1.68 13.22
CA ARG A 82 -7.67 -3.11 13.49
C ARG A 82 -8.59 -3.45 14.65
N THR A 83 -9.06 -4.68 14.62
CA THR A 83 -9.88 -5.27 15.68
C THR A 83 -9.12 -6.32 16.50
N ASP A 84 -7.96 -6.79 16.02
CA ASP A 84 -7.17 -7.86 16.65
C ASP A 84 -5.69 -7.48 16.77
N MET A 85 -4.98 -8.06 17.74
CA MET A 85 -3.53 -7.90 17.90
C MET A 85 -2.75 -8.45 16.71
N ARG A 86 -1.60 -7.81 16.39
CA ARG A 86 -0.67 -8.31 15.37
C ARG A 86 0.17 -9.46 15.91
N LYS A 87 0.59 -10.36 15.00
CA LYS A 87 1.62 -11.36 15.31
C LYS A 87 2.94 -10.64 15.59
N MET A 88 3.62 -11.03 16.65
CA MET A 88 4.96 -10.53 16.97
C MET A 88 5.98 -11.10 15.97
N LEU A 89 6.84 -10.24 15.45
CA LEU A 89 7.95 -10.57 14.56
C LEU A 89 9.27 -10.57 15.31
N THR A 90 10.25 -11.33 14.84
CA THR A 90 11.61 -11.28 15.37
C THR A 90 12.37 -10.02 14.85
N LYS A 91 13.48 -9.68 15.50
CA LYS A 91 14.31 -8.58 15.04
C LYS A 91 14.86 -8.85 13.63
N GLU A 92 15.27 -10.07 13.37
CA GLU A 92 15.80 -10.52 12.08
C GLU A 92 14.76 -10.38 10.96
N ASP A 93 13.49 -10.76 11.24
CA ASP A 93 12.38 -10.56 10.30
C ASP A 93 12.18 -9.08 9.97
N ILE A 94 12.23 -8.22 11.00
CA ILE A 94 12.02 -6.78 10.85
C ILE A 94 13.18 -6.14 10.06
N ASP A 95 14.42 -6.51 10.35
CA ASP A 95 15.60 -6.01 9.64
C ASP A 95 15.57 -6.43 8.16
N HIS A 96 15.19 -7.69 7.87
CA HIS A 96 15.01 -8.17 6.51
C HIS A 96 13.91 -7.40 5.76
N ASN A 97 12.77 -7.21 6.40
CA ASN A 97 11.64 -6.48 5.82
C ASN A 97 12.01 -5.01 5.55
N ALA A 98 12.78 -4.38 6.44
CA ALA A 98 13.26 -3.01 6.26
C ALA A 98 14.13 -2.85 5.00
N GLU A 99 15.05 -3.78 4.75
CA GLU A 99 15.88 -3.80 3.55
C GLU A 99 15.03 -4.00 2.26
N CYS A 100 14.00 -4.83 2.33
CA CYS A 100 13.06 -4.99 1.22
C CYS A 100 12.30 -3.69 0.93
N PHE A 101 11.83 -3.00 1.98
CA PHE A 101 11.16 -1.70 1.84
C PHE A 101 12.04 -0.65 1.19
N LYS A 102 13.31 -0.55 1.63
CA LYS A 102 14.27 0.41 1.08
C LYS A 102 14.43 0.26 -0.43
N ARG A 103 14.68 -0.96 -0.90
CA ARG A 103 14.83 -1.26 -2.34
C ARG A 103 13.60 -0.86 -3.16
N GLN A 104 12.40 -1.01 -2.59
CA GLN A 104 11.17 -0.60 -3.25
C GLN A 104 10.97 0.91 -3.23
N MET A 105 11.32 1.58 -2.12
CA MET A 105 11.22 3.04 -1.99
C MET A 105 12.19 3.79 -2.90
N GLU A 106 13.35 3.21 -3.22
CA GLU A 106 14.34 3.80 -4.14
C GLU A 106 13.79 4.06 -5.55
N ARG A 107 12.69 3.42 -5.92
CA ARG A 107 11.97 3.73 -7.17
C ARG A 107 11.14 5.01 -7.11
N PHE A 108 10.84 5.51 -5.92
CA PHE A 108 9.99 6.69 -5.70
C PHE A 108 10.79 7.91 -5.26
N ILE A 109 11.73 7.73 -4.35
CA ILE A 109 12.50 8.81 -3.75
C ILE A 109 14.01 8.56 -3.89
N GLU A 110 14.77 9.65 -3.95
CA GLU A 110 16.22 9.60 -3.98
C GLU A 110 16.78 9.67 -2.57
N PHE A 111 17.51 8.62 -2.16
CA PHE A 111 18.28 8.60 -0.91
C PHE A 111 19.66 9.20 -1.10
N GLY A 112 20.23 9.74 -0.04
CA GLY A 112 21.59 10.28 -0.02
C GLY A 112 21.74 11.56 0.79
N GLU A 113 22.95 12.10 0.83
CA GLU A 113 23.25 13.35 1.53
C GLU A 113 22.44 14.51 0.94
N GLY A 114 21.74 15.23 1.81
CA GLY A 114 20.85 16.34 1.40
C GLY A 114 19.55 15.93 0.69
N LYS A 115 19.33 14.63 0.53
CA LYS A 115 18.13 14.02 -0.08
C LYS A 115 17.31 13.29 0.98
N ALA A 116 16.65 12.20 0.61
CA ALA A 116 15.94 11.38 1.58
C ALA A 116 16.90 10.57 2.46
N MET A 117 16.47 10.27 3.68
CA MET A 117 17.14 9.32 4.56
C MET A 117 16.15 8.25 5.05
N MET A 118 16.71 7.09 5.39
CA MET A 118 15.97 6.02 6.05
C MET A 118 16.52 5.88 7.46
N LEU A 119 15.64 5.93 8.44
CA LEU A 119 15.96 5.78 9.86
C LEU A 119 15.12 4.65 10.44
N ASN A 120 15.60 4.05 11.51
CA ASN A 120 14.90 2.98 12.23
C ASN A 120 14.64 3.43 13.67
N ASN A 121 13.39 3.50 14.10
CA ASN A 121 13.06 3.92 15.46
C ASN A 121 13.52 2.92 16.54
N ALA A 122 13.90 1.70 16.18
CA ALA A 122 14.55 0.78 17.10
C ALA A 122 15.86 1.35 17.68
N ASP A 123 16.56 2.21 16.93
CA ASP A 123 17.86 2.77 17.36
C ASP A 123 17.72 3.65 18.61
N TRP A 124 16.58 4.26 18.84
CA TRP A 124 16.31 5.04 20.05
C TRP A 124 15.29 4.41 20.98
N LEU A 125 14.21 3.80 20.47
CA LEU A 125 13.15 3.25 21.32
C LEU A 125 13.63 2.08 22.18
N LEU A 126 14.52 1.21 21.66
CA LEU A 126 15.01 0.04 22.38
C LEU A 126 15.98 0.41 23.51
N ASN A 127 16.57 1.60 23.48
CA ASN A 127 17.54 2.08 24.46
C ASN A 127 16.92 3.05 25.49
N LEU A 128 15.59 3.30 25.42
CA LEU A 128 14.92 4.18 26.37
C LEU A 128 14.87 3.55 27.76
N ASN A 129 15.29 4.33 28.76
CA ASN A 129 15.05 3.97 30.15
C ASN A 129 13.57 4.20 30.50
N TYR A 130 12.90 3.16 30.97
CA TYR A 130 11.47 3.21 31.26
C TYR A 130 11.09 4.27 32.29
N ILE A 131 11.86 4.40 33.37
CA ILE A 131 11.59 5.38 34.43
C ILE A 131 11.83 6.81 33.95
N GLU A 132 12.89 7.01 33.16
CA GLU A 132 13.17 8.33 32.57
C GLU A 132 12.08 8.72 31.58
N LEU A 133 11.62 7.81 30.73
CA LEU A 133 10.50 8.04 29.81
C LEU A 133 9.24 8.45 30.57
N LEU A 134 8.87 7.74 31.62
CA LEU A 134 7.72 8.07 32.44
C LEU A 134 7.84 9.45 33.10
N ARG A 135 9.04 9.81 33.59
CA ARG A 135 9.25 11.12 34.23
C ARG A 135 9.22 12.29 33.26
N GLU A 136 9.86 12.11 32.11
CA GLU A 136 10.08 13.21 31.16
C GLU A 136 8.95 13.38 30.15
N VAL A 137 8.37 12.29 29.70
CA VAL A 137 7.34 12.26 28.64
C VAL A 137 5.96 12.01 29.21
N GLY A 138 5.83 11.16 30.21
CA GLY A 138 4.55 10.78 30.80
C GLY A 138 3.66 11.95 31.20
N PRO A 139 4.16 13.02 31.86
CA PRO A 139 3.34 14.19 32.24
C PRO A 139 2.75 14.95 31.04
N CYS A 140 3.30 14.75 29.84
CA CYS A 140 2.78 15.38 28.62
C CYS A 140 1.53 14.68 28.06
N PHE A 141 1.17 13.50 28.57
CA PHE A 141 0.05 12.70 28.10
C PHE A 141 -1.03 12.56 29.17
N SER A 142 -2.27 12.79 28.79
CA SER A 142 -3.44 12.54 29.62
C SER A 142 -4.10 11.25 29.20
N VAL A 143 -4.17 10.26 30.09
CA VAL A 143 -4.85 8.96 29.82
C VAL A 143 -6.29 9.19 29.37
N ASN A 144 -7.02 10.11 30.00
CA ASN A 144 -8.39 10.41 29.62
C ASN A 144 -8.50 10.95 28.18
N ASN A 145 -7.55 11.76 27.74
CA ASN A 145 -7.53 12.26 26.37
C ASN A 145 -7.11 11.16 25.36
N MET A 146 -6.14 10.34 25.74
CA MET A 146 -5.72 9.21 24.90
C MET A 146 -6.88 8.23 24.68
N LEU A 147 -7.64 7.88 25.72
CA LEU A 147 -8.79 6.96 25.59
C LEU A 147 -9.93 7.50 24.72
N ARG A 148 -10.01 8.81 24.50
CA ARG A 148 -10.96 9.42 23.57
C ARG A 148 -10.52 9.35 22.10
N ALA A 149 -9.25 9.02 21.85
CA ALA A 149 -8.71 8.95 20.50
C ALA A 149 -9.39 7.81 19.70
N GLU A 150 -9.69 8.08 18.43
CA GLU A 150 -10.41 7.14 17.56
C GLU A 150 -9.66 5.82 17.39
N CYS A 151 -8.32 5.86 17.37
CA CYS A 151 -7.49 4.66 17.26
C CYS A 151 -7.69 3.65 18.41
N TYR A 152 -8.16 4.11 19.58
CA TYR A 152 -8.40 3.22 20.72
C TYR A 152 -9.86 2.80 20.90
N LYS A 153 -10.83 3.57 20.42
CA LYS A 153 -12.26 3.32 20.65
C LYS A 153 -12.68 1.91 20.22
N GLN A 154 -12.32 1.50 19.01
CA GLN A 154 -12.67 0.17 18.48
C GLN A 154 -11.98 -0.96 19.23
N ARG A 155 -10.76 -0.70 19.74
CA ARG A 155 -10.01 -1.70 20.51
C ARG A 155 -10.52 -1.85 21.93
N MET A 156 -11.03 -0.78 22.54
CA MET A 156 -11.59 -0.81 23.90
C MET A 156 -12.76 -1.80 24.04
N GLU A 157 -13.60 -1.93 23.02
CA GLU A 157 -14.71 -2.88 23.00
C GLU A 157 -14.26 -4.34 23.08
N LYS A 158 -13.08 -4.65 22.53
CA LYS A 158 -12.50 -6.00 22.48
C LYS A 158 -11.36 -6.22 23.47
N GLY A 159 -11.04 -5.23 24.26
CA GLY A 159 -9.94 -5.25 25.22
C GLY A 159 -8.65 -4.66 24.65
N LEU A 160 -8.40 -3.37 24.92
CA LEU A 160 -7.16 -2.68 24.60
C LEU A 160 -6.07 -3.11 25.60
N SER A 161 -4.97 -3.68 25.12
CA SER A 161 -3.83 -4.02 25.97
C SER A 161 -3.01 -2.78 26.33
N PHE A 162 -2.31 -2.83 27.47
CA PHE A 162 -1.39 -1.78 27.88
C PHE A 162 -0.25 -1.58 26.84
N LEU A 163 0.16 -2.67 26.21
CA LEU A 163 1.14 -2.65 25.12
C LEU A 163 0.67 -1.76 23.95
N GLU A 164 -0.53 -2.01 23.44
CA GLU A 164 -1.12 -1.25 22.34
C GLU A 164 -1.39 0.22 22.74
N PHE A 165 -1.78 0.45 23.99
CA PHE A 165 -2.05 1.79 24.52
C PHE A 165 -0.79 2.67 24.49
N ASN A 166 0.39 2.11 24.66
CA ASN A 166 1.65 2.85 24.61
C ASN A 166 2.09 3.23 23.19
N TYR A 167 1.46 2.70 22.15
CA TYR A 167 1.87 2.97 20.76
C TYR A 167 1.85 4.48 20.43
N MET A 168 0.83 5.20 20.87
CA MET A 168 0.74 6.65 20.66
C MET A 168 1.91 7.41 21.28
N ILE A 169 2.36 7.00 22.48
CA ILE A 169 3.50 7.62 23.17
C ILE A 169 4.79 7.36 22.39
N MET A 170 4.98 6.15 21.88
CA MET A 170 6.17 5.81 21.08
C MET A 170 6.22 6.60 19.77
N GLN A 171 5.12 6.69 19.04
CA GLN A 171 5.06 7.49 17.80
C GLN A 171 5.26 8.98 18.09
N SER A 172 4.71 9.49 19.17
CA SER A 172 4.93 10.88 19.61
C SER A 172 6.39 11.13 19.95
N TYR A 173 7.05 10.16 20.61
CA TYR A 173 8.48 10.23 20.91
C TYR A 173 9.33 10.18 19.66
N ASP A 174 8.94 9.40 18.66
CA ASP A 174 9.61 9.38 17.34
C ASP A 174 9.66 10.77 16.74
N PHE A 175 8.55 11.48 16.69
CA PHE A 175 8.51 12.84 16.15
C PHE A 175 9.38 13.80 16.96
N TYR A 176 9.29 13.74 18.28
CA TYR A 176 10.13 14.53 19.19
C TYR A 176 11.63 14.27 18.97
N HIS A 177 12.03 13.00 18.86
CA HIS A 177 13.41 12.59 18.59
C HIS A 177 13.90 13.10 17.22
N LEU A 178 13.09 12.92 16.18
CA LEU A 178 13.40 13.36 14.82
C LEU A 178 13.49 14.89 14.72
N PHE A 179 12.63 15.62 15.43
CA PHE A 179 12.67 17.07 15.51
C PHE A 179 14.00 17.55 16.09
N GLN A 180 14.42 16.97 17.21
CA GLN A 180 15.65 17.39 17.90
C GLN A 180 16.92 17.02 17.14
N ASN A 181 16.99 15.84 16.56
CA ASN A 181 18.24 15.28 16.03
C ASN A 181 18.38 15.44 14.51
N TYR A 182 17.27 15.60 13.78
CA TYR A 182 17.26 15.65 12.31
C TYR A 182 16.57 16.89 11.74
N GLY A 183 16.12 17.80 12.58
CA GLY A 183 15.40 18.99 12.12
C GLY A 183 14.04 18.68 11.47
N CYS A 184 13.46 17.51 11.78
CA CYS A 184 12.18 17.09 11.24
C CYS A 184 11.04 17.94 11.81
N ASN A 185 10.42 18.76 10.99
CA ASN A 185 9.38 19.71 11.41
C ASN A 185 7.97 19.32 10.96
N MET A 186 7.82 18.25 10.19
CA MET A 186 6.52 17.75 9.73
C MET A 186 6.40 16.23 9.81
N GLU A 187 5.20 15.79 10.16
CA GLU A 187 4.76 14.39 10.06
C GLU A 187 3.61 14.28 9.07
N PHE A 188 3.68 13.27 8.19
CA PHE A 188 2.58 12.87 7.33
C PHE A 188 2.17 11.43 7.64
N GLY A 189 0.88 11.16 7.50
CA GLY A 189 0.34 9.82 7.68
C GLY A 189 -1.07 9.72 7.13
N GLY A 190 -1.64 8.51 7.13
CA GLY A 190 -3.04 8.31 6.80
C GLY A 190 -3.96 8.98 7.82
N ASP A 191 -5.18 9.27 7.44
CA ASP A 191 -6.14 9.97 8.30
C ASP A 191 -6.47 9.21 9.60
N ASP A 192 -6.27 7.89 9.60
CA ASP A 192 -6.38 7.04 10.78
C ASP A 192 -5.24 7.25 11.81
N GLN A 193 -4.19 8.00 11.48
CA GLN A 193 -3.04 8.33 12.34
C GLN A 193 -3.15 9.68 13.03
N TRP A 194 -4.19 10.45 12.77
CA TRP A 194 -4.31 11.83 13.23
C TRP A 194 -4.03 12.03 14.72
N SER A 195 -4.65 11.23 15.57
CA SER A 195 -4.47 11.33 17.03
C SER A 195 -3.02 11.04 17.47
N ASN A 196 -2.35 10.08 16.83
CA ASN A 196 -0.95 9.76 17.12
C ASN A 196 -0.03 10.92 16.72
N MET A 197 -0.30 11.53 15.56
CA MET A 197 0.48 12.65 15.02
C MET A 197 0.33 13.90 15.91
N LEU A 198 -0.87 14.20 16.38
CA LEU A 198 -1.12 15.30 17.32
C LEU A 198 -0.38 15.10 18.66
N GLY A 199 -0.25 13.86 19.11
CA GLY A 199 0.56 13.54 20.29
C GLY A 199 2.01 14.01 20.14
N GLY A 200 2.59 13.83 18.95
CA GLY A 200 3.95 14.27 18.62
C GLY A 200 4.10 15.80 18.58
N THR A 201 3.19 16.50 17.89
CA THR A 201 3.20 17.97 17.83
C THR A 201 3.06 18.58 19.22
N GLU A 202 2.17 18.03 20.05
CA GLU A 202 1.95 18.49 21.42
C GLU A 202 3.15 18.20 22.34
N LEU A 203 3.81 17.05 22.20
CA LEU A 203 5.02 16.71 22.95
C LEU A 203 6.15 17.70 22.63
N ILE A 204 6.37 18.02 21.37
CA ILE A 204 7.36 19.01 20.92
C ILE A 204 7.06 20.37 21.51
N ARG A 205 5.80 20.81 21.45
CA ARG A 205 5.37 22.09 22.01
C ARG A 205 5.62 22.16 23.51
N ARG A 206 5.25 21.12 24.27
CA ARG A 206 5.39 21.10 25.74
C ARG A 206 6.84 21.00 26.18
N LYS A 207 7.65 20.20 25.51
CA LYS A 207 9.04 19.95 25.90
C LYS A 207 10.00 21.03 25.42
N LEU A 208 9.78 21.56 24.21
CA LEU A 208 10.73 22.46 23.53
C LEU A 208 10.20 23.88 23.34
N GLY A 209 8.91 24.12 23.56
CA GLY A 209 8.29 25.42 23.28
C GLY A 209 8.36 25.81 21.79
N LYS A 210 8.39 24.82 20.89
CA LYS A 210 8.50 24.98 19.44
C LYS A 210 7.30 24.35 18.74
N ASP A 211 7.04 24.81 17.53
CA ASP A 211 5.98 24.28 16.69
C ASP A 211 6.53 23.25 15.70
N ALA A 212 5.78 22.16 15.56
CA ALA A 212 5.92 21.18 14.51
C ALA A 212 4.54 20.90 13.93
N TYR A 213 4.48 20.42 12.69
CA TYR A 213 3.22 20.36 11.94
C TYR A 213 2.90 18.94 11.53
N ALA A 214 1.62 18.66 11.38
CA ALA A 214 1.13 17.38 10.91
C ALA A 214 0.06 17.58 9.83
N MET A 215 0.10 16.70 8.83
CA MET A 215 -0.90 16.61 7.76
C MET A 215 -1.27 15.17 7.53
N THR A 216 -2.56 14.87 7.53
CA THR A 216 -3.03 13.55 7.11
C THR A 216 -3.41 13.54 5.64
N ILE A 217 -3.16 12.41 5.00
CA ILE A 217 -3.58 12.12 3.64
C ILE A 217 -4.87 11.31 3.63
N THR A 218 -5.72 11.63 2.66
CA THR A 218 -6.96 10.90 2.42
C THR A 218 -6.67 9.42 2.21
N LEU A 219 -7.42 8.55 2.86
CA LEU A 219 -7.30 7.11 2.65
C LEU A 219 -7.81 6.74 1.26
N LEU A 220 -7.07 5.89 0.55
CA LEU A 220 -7.49 5.38 -0.75
C LEU A 220 -8.57 4.31 -0.58
N THR A 221 -9.80 4.71 -0.83
CA THR A 221 -10.99 3.86 -0.76
C THR A 221 -11.71 3.81 -2.08
N ASP A 222 -12.39 2.70 -2.36
CA ASP A 222 -13.32 2.61 -3.47
C ASP A 222 -14.65 3.34 -3.19
N SER A 223 -15.54 3.37 -4.17
CA SER A 223 -16.86 3.99 -4.07
C SER A 223 -17.79 3.34 -3.02
N GLN A 224 -17.42 2.16 -2.50
CA GLN A 224 -18.12 1.48 -1.42
C GLN A 224 -17.48 1.79 -0.03
N GLY A 225 -16.47 2.64 0.01
CA GLY A 225 -15.73 2.99 1.23
C GLY A 225 -14.72 1.93 1.69
N LYS A 226 -14.45 0.91 0.87
CA LYS A 226 -13.48 -0.14 1.19
C LYS A 226 -12.05 0.30 0.83
N LYS A 227 -11.09 0.10 1.74
CA LYS A 227 -9.67 0.39 1.47
C LYS A 227 -9.17 -0.40 0.25
N MET A 228 -8.57 0.30 -0.70
CA MET A 228 -7.97 -0.29 -1.89
C MET A 228 -6.58 -0.89 -1.60
N GLY A 229 -6.03 -1.62 -2.56
CA GLY A 229 -4.72 -2.28 -2.43
C GLY A 229 -4.79 -3.73 -1.96
N LYS A 230 -6.00 -4.29 -1.91
CA LYS A 230 -6.25 -5.70 -1.57
C LYS A 230 -7.24 -6.30 -2.54
N THR A 231 -7.03 -7.56 -2.92
CA THR A 231 -8.02 -8.41 -3.55
C THR A 231 -8.73 -9.28 -2.49
N ALA A 232 -9.66 -10.13 -2.88
CA ALA A 232 -10.36 -11.01 -1.94
C ALA A 232 -9.37 -11.92 -1.17
N GLY A 233 -8.94 -11.45 0.01
CA GLY A 233 -8.04 -12.16 0.91
C GLY A 233 -6.54 -11.93 0.72
N ASN A 234 -6.08 -11.25 -0.35
CA ASN A 234 -4.66 -11.00 -0.63
C ASN A 234 -4.35 -9.52 -0.80
N ALA A 235 -3.19 -9.10 -0.29
CA ALA A 235 -2.64 -7.78 -0.61
C ALA A 235 -2.14 -7.75 -2.08
N VAL A 236 -2.17 -6.56 -2.69
CA VAL A 236 -1.49 -6.29 -3.96
C VAL A 236 -0.10 -5.77 -3.61
N TRP A 237 0.91 -6.60 -3.85
CA TRP A 237 2.29 -6.34 -3.44
C TRP A 237 3.05 -5.53 -4.48
N LEU A 238 4.04 -4.75 -4.04
CA LEU A 238 4.98 -4.08 -4.94
C LEU A 238 6.12 -5.01 -5.37
N ASP A 239 6.36 -6.10 -4.64
CA ASP A 239 7.33 -7.12 -5.03
C ASP A 239 6.79 -7.92 -6.24
N PRO A 240 7.52 -7.95 -7.38
CA PRO A 240 7.10 -8.68 -8.58
C PRO A 240 7.02 -10.20 -8.39
N ASN A 241 7.70 -10.75 -7.37
CA ASN A 241 7.64 -12.17 -7.05
C ASN A 241 6.37 -12.55 -6.25
N LYS A 242 5.68 -11.57 -5.64
CA LYS A 242 4.45 -11.76 -4.87
C LYS A 242 3.19 -11.38 -5.66
N THR A 243 3.25 -10.30 -6.41
CA THR A 243 2.25 -9.85 -7.37
C THR A 243 3.00 -9.48 -8.65
N SER A 244 2.84 -10.28 -9.70
CA SER A 244 3.55 -10.01 -10.95
C SER A 244 3.16 -8.65 -11.54
N PRO A 245 4.01 -8.04 -12.40
CA PRO A 245 3.68 -6.79 -13.09
C PRO A 245 2.36 -6.88 -13.86
N PHE A 246 2.05 -8.03 -14.44
CA PHE A 246 0.78 -8.26 -15.13
C PHE A 246 -0.41 -8.25 -14.17
N GLU A 247 -0.32 -8.95 -13.03
CA GLU A 247 -1.37 -8.96 -12.00
C GLU A 247 -1.56 -7.57 -11.38
N PHE A 248 -0.45 -6.86 -11.15
CA PHE A 248 -0.47 -5.48 -10.67
C PHE A 248 -1.18 -4.55 -11.68
N TYR A 249 -0.86 -4.66 -12.97
CA TYR A 249 -1.52 -3.95 -14.05
C TYR A 249 -3.01 -4.28 -14.08
N GLN A 250 -3.39 -5.54 -14.04
CA GLN A 250 -4.78 -5.99 -14.07
C GLN A 250 -5.59 -5.48 -12.88
N TYR A 251 -5.00 -5.42 -11.70
CA TYR A 251 -5.66 -4.85 -10.53
C TYR A 251 -6.14 -3.41 -10.81
N TRP A 252 -5.27 -2.55 -11.30
CA TRP A 252 -5.60 -1.16 -11.59
C TRP A 252 -6.48 -1.02 -12.84
N ARG A 253 -6.28 -1.87 -13.84
CA ARG A 253 -7.14 -1.92 -15.03
C ARG A 253 -8.59 -2.30 -14.71
N ASN A 254 -8.82 -2.99 -13.61
CA ASN A 254 -10.12 -3.50 -13.17
C ASN A 254 -10.81 -2.65 -12.11
N VAL A 255 -10.29 -1.48 -11.76
CA VAL A 255 -10.99 -0.55 -10.85
C VAL A 255 -12.35 -0.14 -11.43
N GLY A 256 -13.30 0.20 -10.55
CA GLY A 256 -14.62 0.63 -10.95
C GLY A 256 -14.63 1.91 -11.76
N ASP A 257 -15.65 2.10 -12.58
CA ASP A 257 -15.82 3.33 -13.37
C ASP A 257 -15.92 4.57 -12.47
N ALA A 258 -16.55 4.43 -11.31
CA ALA A 258 -16.68 5.50 -10.32
C ALA A 258 -15.34 5.86 -9.62
N ASP A 259 -14.33 5.00 -9.70
CA ASP A 259 -13.09 5.14 -8.93
C ASP A 259 -11.88 5.54 -9.79
N VAL A 260 -11.91 5.25 -11.10
CA VAL A 260 -10.73 5.37 -11.96
C VAL A 260 -10.16 6.78 -12.02
N LEU A 261 -11.00 7.81 -12.19
CA LEU A 261 -10.54 9.21 -12.30
C LEU A 261 -10.00 9.71 -10.97
N LYS A 262 -10.61 9.33 -9.87
CA LYS A 262 -10.09 9.58 -8.52
C LYS A 262 -8.69 8.97 -8.34
N CYS A 263 -8.51 7.71 -8.72
CA CYS A 263 -7.22 7.04 -8.63
C CYS A 263 -6.15 7.72 -9.51
N ILE A 264 -6.49 8.12 -10.74
CA ILE A 264 -5.59 8.86 -11.63
C ILE A 264 -5.13 10.16 -10.96
N ARG A 265 -6.08 10.93 -10.42
CA ARG A 265 -5.81 12.22 -9.78
C ARG A 265 -4.91 12.09 -8.55
N MET A 266 -5.19 11.11 -7.71
CA MET A 266 -4.47 10.92 -6.45
C MET A 266 -3.10 10.24 -6.62
N LEU A 267 -2.96 9.31 -7.54
CA LEU A 267 -1.82 8.38 -7.58
C LEU A 267 -0.84 8.64 -8.72
N THR A 268 -1.25 9.27 -9.83
CA THR A 268 -0.38 9.49 -10.98
C THR A 268 0.29 10.87 -10.93
N PHE A 269 1.34 11.04 -11.73
CA PHE A 269 2.03 12.32 -11.93
C PHE A 269 1.58 13.02 -13.22
N LEU A 270 0.49 12.60 -13.83
CA LEU A 270 -0.09 13.27 -14.99
C LEU A 270 -0.48 14.71 -14.65
N PRO A 271 -0.30 15.65 -15.59
CA PRO A 271 -0.73 17.05 -15.41
C PRO A 271 -2.23 17.12 -15.04
N LEU A 272 -2.58 18.00 -14.09
CA LEU A 272 -3.97 18.17 -13.67
C LEU A 272 -4.88 18.60 -14.82
N GLU A 273 -4.40 19.44 -15.73
CA GLU A 273 -5.14 19.86 -16.92
C GLU A 273 -5.56 18.67 -17.79
N GLN A 274 -4.67 17.69 -17.97
CA GLN A 274 -4.99 16.47 -18.70
C GLN A 274 -6.02 15.61 -17.95
N ILE A 275 -5.95 15.57 -16.63
CA ILE A 275 -6.90 14.82 -15.81
C ILE A 275 -8.27 15.51 -15.81
N ASP A 276 -8.31 16.84 -15.76
CA ASP A 276 -9.54 17.63 -15.81
C ASP A 276 -10.29 17.43 -17.15
N GLU A 277 -9.57 17.23 -18.25
CA GLU A 277 -10.18 16.83 -19.53
C GLU A 277 -10.87 15.45 -19.45
N MET A 278 -10.30 14.53 -18.64
CA MET A 278 -10.90 13.20 -18.44
C MET A 278 -12.17 13.22 -17.58
N ASP A 279 -12.43 14.27 -16.81
CA ASP A 279 -13.61 14.36 -15.94
C ASP A 279 -14.95 14.29 -16.72
N HIS A 280 -14.90 14.56 -18.03
CA HIS A 280 -16.06 14.45 -18.94
C HIS A 280 -16.16 13.09 -19.67
N TRP A 281 -15.23 12.17 -19.39
CA TRP A 281 -15.22 10.87 -20.06
C TRP A 281 -16.28 9.93 -19.49
N GLU A 282 -16.96 9.25 -20.42
CA GLU A 282 -18.02 8.30 -20.12
C GLU A 282 -17.88 7.02 -20.95
N GLY A 283 -18.51 5.94 -20.51
CA GLY A 283 -18.58 4.69 -21.26
C GLY A 283 -17.22 4.11 -21.63
N GLU A 284 -16.96 3.94 -22.93
CA GLU A 284 -15.71 3.36 -23.43
C GLU A 284 -14.47 4.21 -23.11
N GLN A 285 -14.62 5.53 -22.97
CA GLN A 285 -13.51 6.41 -22.58
C GLN A 285 -12.97 6.07 -21.19
N LEU A 286 -13.83 5.62 -20.27
CA LEU A 286 -13.40 5.16 -18.94
C LEU A 286 -12.52 3.92 -19.02
N ASN A 287 -12.73 3.05 -20.03
CA ASN A 287 -11.81 1.93 -20.27
C ASN A 287 -10.41 2.41 -20.65
N LYS A 288 -10.32 3.47 -21.47
CA LYS A 288 -9.04 4.12 -21.78
C LYS A 288 -8.41 4.75 -20.54
N ALA A 289 -9.20 5.39 -19.68
CA ALA A 289 -8.71 5.93 -18.41
C ALA A 289 -8.13 4.83 -17.50
N LYS A 290 -8.77 3.67 -17.44
CA LYS A 290 -8.27 2.50 -16.69
C LYS A 290 -6.95 1.96 -17.24
N GLU A 291 -6.78 1.96 -18.56
CA GLU A 291 -5.51 1.60 -19.18
C GLU A 291 -4.41 2.60 -18.84
N ILE A 292 -4.70 3.90 -18.86
CA ILE A 292 -3.78 4.96 -18.46
C ILE A 292 -3.38 4.76 -16.99
N LEU A 293 -4.33 4.59 -16.09
CA LEU A 293 -4.07 4.35 -14.67
C LEU A 293 -3.15 3.14 -14.48
N ALA A 294 -3.51 2.01 -15.06
CA ALA A 294 -2.76 0.77 -14.93
C ALA A 294 -1.33 0.90 -15.49
N TYR A 295 -1.17 1.54 -16.63
CA TYR A 295 0.14 1.78 -17.24
C TYR A 295 1.02 2.67 -16.36
N GLU A 296 0.49 3.83 -15.93
CA GLU A 296 1.23 4.78 -15.11
C GLU A 296 1.70 4.16 -13.79
N LEU A 297 0.82 3.45 -13.08
CA LEU A 297 1.17 2.86 -11.79
C LEU A 297 2.10 1.65 -11.94
N THR A 298 1.90 0.81 -12.95
CA THR A 298 2.80 -0.32 -13.24
C THR A 298 4.18 0.18 -13.66
N SER A 299 4.25 1.24 -14.47
CA SER A 299 5.51 1.87 -14.88
C SER A 299 6.28 2.42 -13.68
N MET A 300 5.61 3.06 -12.73
CA MET A 300 6.24 3.57 -11.51
C MET A 300 6.88 2.47 -10.65
N VAL A 301 6.21 1.34 -10.52
CA VAL A 301 6.65 0.24 -9.63
C VAL A 301 7.60 -0.72 -10.30
N HIS A 302 7.32 -1.09 -11.55
CA HIS A 302 8.02 -2.18 -12.26
C HIS A 302 8.84 -1.71 -13.46
N GLY A 303 8.72 -0.43 -13.84
CA GLY A 303 9.37 0.14 -15.03
C GLY A 303 8.50 0.10 -16.28
N ALA A 304 8.82 0.97 -17.25
CA ALA A 304 8.03 1.15 -18.47
C ALA A 304 7.97 -0.11 -19.32
N GLU A 305 9.06 -0.88 -19.43
CA GLU A 305 9.12 -2.12 -20.20
C GLU A 305 8.11 -3.15 -19.69
N GLU A 306 8.07 -3.37 -18.38
CA GLU A 306 7.10 -4.29 -17.77
C GLU A 306 5.66 -3.79 -17.89
N ALA A 307 5.45 -2.48 -17.82
CA ALA A 307 4.14 -1.87 -18.05
C ALA A 307 3.65 -2.07 -19.49
N GLU A 308 4.52 -1.91 -20.47
CA GLU A 308 4.21 -2.15 -21.89
C GLU A 308 3.89 -3.63 -22.17
N LYS A 309 4.66 -4.55 -21.61
CA LYS A 309 4.40 -6.00 -21.70
C LYS A 309 3.04 -6.34 -21.08
N ALA A 310 2.76 -5.84 -19.89
CA ALA A 310 1.48 -6.07 -19.20
C ALA A 310 0.30 -5.49 -19.97
N GLN A 311 0.43 -4.27 -20.52
CA GLN A 311 -0.60 -3.63 -21.32
C GLN A 311 -0.88 -4.38 -22.61
N SER A 312 0.17 -4.81 -23.32
CA SER A 312 0.05 -5.60 -24.55
C SER A 312 -0.64 -6.93 -24.30
N ALA A 313 -0.22 -7.66 -23.27
CA ALA A 313 -0.86 -8.90 -22.88
C ALA A 313 -2.33 -8.72 -22.52
N ALA A 314 -2.67 -7.65 -21.76
CA ALA A 314 -4.04 -7.35 -21.40
C ALA A 314 -4.93 -7.04 -22.61
N ARG A 315 -4.43 -6.23 -23.56
CA ARG A 315 -5.16 -5.89 -24.79
C ARG A 315 -5.44 -7.11 -25.65
N GLN A 316 -4.49 -8.02 -25.79
CA GLN A 316 -4.63 -9.25 -26.56
C GLN A 316 -5.71 -10.17 -25.94
N LEU A 317 -5.73 -10.29 -24.62
CA LEU A 317 -6.78 -11.04 -23.93
C LEU A 317 -8.19 -10.48 -24.15
N PHE A 318 -8.32 -9.15 -24.28
CA PHE A 318 -9.62 -8.51 -24.57
C PHE A 318 -10.03 -8.61 -26.04
N SER A 319 -9.06 -8.72 -26.97
CA SER A 319 -9.35 -8.86 -28.40
C SER A 319 -9.65 -10.31 -28.84
N GLY A 320 -9.57 -11.27 -27.91
CA GLY A 320 -9.80 -12.69 -28.20
C GLY A 320 -8.65 -13.38 -28.92
N VAL A 321 -7.52 -12.69 -29.13
CA VAL A 321 -6.26 -13.25 -29.62
C VAL A 321 -5.39 -13.48 -28.39
N ALA A 322 -5.41 -14.70 -27.88
CA ALA A 322 -4.61 -15.06 -26.70
C ALA A 322 -3.11 -15.07 -27.06
N ASP A 323 -2.37 -14.06 -26.64
CA ASP A 323 -0.91 -14.14 -26.59
C ASP A 323 -0.49 -14.71 -25.24
N HIS A 324 -0.28 -16.02 -25.24
CA HIS A 324 0.15 -16.77 -24.06
C HIS A 324 1.61 -16.49 -23.68
N GLU A 325 2.41 -15.88 -24.55
CA GLU A 325 3.85 -15.74 -24.37
C GLU A 325 4.22 -14.67 -23.32
N ASN A 326 3.48 -13.57 -23.27
CA ASN A 326 3.81 -12.44 -22.40
C ASN A 326 3.12 -12.45 -21.02
N MET A 327 2.28 -13.44 -20.73
CA MET A 327 1.63 -13.58 -19.43
C MET A 327 2.55 -14.35 -18.47
N PRO A 328 2.99 -13.75 -17.34
CA PRO A 328 3.84 -14.44 -16.39
C PRO A 328 3.09 -15.65 -15.81
N PRO A 329 3.71 -16.83 -15.83
CA PRO A 329 3.09 -18.03 -15.29
C PRO A 329 3.21 -18.10 -13.78
N THR A 330 2.19 -18.61 -13.13
CA THR A 330 2.30 -19.10 -11.76
C THR A 330 2.73 -20.58 -11.81
N GLN A 331 3.86 -20.89 -11.19
CA GLN A 331 4.32 -22.26 -11.01
C GLN A 331 3.41 -22.98 -10.01
N LEU A 332 2.79 -24.05 -10.45
CA LEU A 332 2.03 -24.94 -9.58
C LEU A 332 2.95 -25.94 -8.89
N ASP A 333 2.62 -26.32 -7.68
CA ASP A 333 3.34 -27.36 -6.96
C ASP A 333 3.16 -28.70 -7.69
N ALA A 334 4.28 -29.37 -8.02
CA ALA A 334 4.27 -30.69 -8.65
C ALA A 334 3.54 -31.75 -7.79
N ALA A 335 3.42 -31.54 -6.49
CA ALA A 335 2.64 -32.41 -5.59
C ALA A 335 1.12 -32.42 -5.90
N LEU A 336 0.63 -31.44 -6.67
CA LEU A 336 -0.77 -31.40 -7.14
C LEU A 336 -1.07 -32.37 -8.27
N VAL A 337 -0.05 -32.93 -8.90
CA VAL A 337 -0.21 -33.90 -10.00
C VAL A 337 -0.70 -35.25 -9.44
N LYS A 338 -1.85 -35.69 -9.94
CA LYS A 338 -2.43 -37.02 -9.68
C LYS A 338 -2.82 -37.65 -11.00
N ASP A 339 -2.35 -38.89 -11.24
CA ASP A 339 -2.65 -39.63 -12.45
C ASP A 339 -2.35 -38.85 -13.75
N GLY A 340 -1.22 -38.08 -13.76
CA GLY A 340 -0.78 -37.30 -14.92
C GLY A 340 -1.57 -36.02 -15.19
N LYS A 341 -2.40 -35.58 -14.22
CA LYS A 341 -3.21 -34.35 -14.33
C LYS A 341 -3.20 -33.58 -13.02
N VAL A 342 -3.45 -32.26 -13.12
CA VAL A 342 -3.78 -31.39 -12.00
C VAL A 342 -5.27 -31.03 -12.10
N GLY A 343 -6.06 -31.31 -11.06
CA GLY A 343 -7.47 -30.94 -11.05
C GLY A 343 -7.64 -29.41 -11.16
N LEU A 344 -8.58 -28.95 -11.98
CA LEU A 344 -8.83 -27.51 -12.21
C LEU A 344 -9.04 -26.75 -10.89
N LEU A 345 -9.78 -27.31 -9.94
CA LEU A 345 -10.04 -26.66 -8.64
C LEU A 345 -8.74 -26.46 -7.86
N ALA A 346 -7.86 -27.48 -7.85
CA ALA A 346 -6.56 -27.42 -7.18
C ALA A 346 -5.63 -26.41 -7.88
N ALA A 347 -5.63 -26.35 -9.21
CA ALA A 347 -4.90 -25.37 -9.97
C ALA A 347 -5.36 -23.93 -9.69
N MET A 348 -6.67 -23.70 -9.61
CA MET A 348 -7.24 -22.38 -9.27
C MET A 348 -6.87 -21.92 -7.85
N VAL A 349 -6.84 -22.83 -6.89
CA VAL A 349 -6.42 -22.51 -5.51
C VAL A 349 -4.91 -22.32 -5.44
N GLY A 350 -4.13 -23.18 -6.08
CA GLY A 350 -2.67 -23.07 -6.16
C GLY A 350 -2.21 -21.75 -6.83
N ALA A 351 -2.95 -21.32 -7.86
CA ALA A 351 -2.75 -20.03 -8.51
C ALA A 351 -3.35 -18.84 -7.76
N LYS A 352 -3.91 -19.03 -6.56
CA LYS A 352 -4.57 -18.00 -5.75
C LYS A 352 -5.74 -17.28 -6.45
N LEU A 353 -6.31 -17.89 -7.47
CA LEU A 353 -7.54 -17.42 -8.12
C LEU A 353 -8.77 -17.60 -7.21
N CYS A 354 -8.73 -18.58 -6.34
CA CYS A 354 -9.78 -18.87 -5.35
C CYS A 354 -9.14 -19.15 -3.99
N GLY A 355 -9.84 -18.76 -2.93
CA GLY A 355 -9.39 -19.01 -1.55
C GLY A 355 -9.62 -20.46 -1.07
N SER A 356 -10.47 -21.22 -1.79
CA SER A 356 -10.77 -22.61 -1.43
C SER A 356 -11.29 -23.40 -2.62
N ASN A 357 -11.16 -24.75 -2.54
CA ASN A 357 -11.75 -25.67 -3.51
C ASN A 357 -13.28 -25.55 -3.60
N ARG A 358 -13.94 -25.15 -2.50
CA ARG A 358 -15.39 -24.92 -2.47
C ARG A 358 -15.78 -23.74 -3.34
N GLU A 359 -15.07 -22.63 -3.21
CA GLU A 359 -15.26 -21.43 -4.04
C GLU A 359 -15.00 -21.75 -5.52
N ALA A 360 -13.87 -22.41 -5.82
CA ALA A 360 -13.51 -22.81 -7.17
C ALA A 360 -14.60 -23.71 -7.80
N ARG A 361 -15.12 -24.70 -7.06
CA ARG A 361 -16.19 -25.58 -7.52
C ARG A 361 -17.45 -24.81 -7.87
N GLN A 362 -17.87 -23.89 -7.03
CA GLN A 362 -19.06 -23.08 -7.26
C GLN A 362 -18.92 -22.22 -8.52
N LEU A 363 -17.77 -21.61 -8.73
CA LEU A 363 -17.47 -20.80 -9.91
C LEU A 363 -17.49 -21.62 -11.20
N VAL A 364 -16.87 -22.81 -11.20
CA VAL A 364 -16.86 -23.73 -12.33
C VAL A 364 -18.29 -24.15 -12.67
N GLN A 365 -19.08 -24.59 -11.69
CA GLN A 365 -20.46 -25.03 -11.89
C GLN A 365 -21.36 -23.90 -12.43
N GLN A 366 -21.12 -22.66 -12.01
CA GLN A 366 -21.83 -21.49 -12.52
C GLN A 366 -21.37 -21.03 -13.91
N GLY A 367 -20.38 -21.72 -14.49
CA GLY A 367 -19.80 -21.39 -15.79
C GLY A 367 -19.00 -20.09 -15.80
N GLY A 368 -18.46 -19.71 -14.64
CA GLY A 368 -17.60 -18.51 -14.46
C GLY A 368 -16.13 -18.76 -14.78
N VAL A 369 -15.76 -19.93 -15.32
CA VAL A 369 -14.36 -20.30 -15.58
C VAL A 369 -14.18 -20.73 -17.03
N LEU A 370 -13.15 -20.17 -17.69
CA LEU A 370 -12.69 -20.63 -18.99
C LEU A 370 -11.23 -21.14 -18.84
N VAL A 371 -10.89 -22.17 -19.59
CA VAL A 371 -9.53 -22.72 -19.71
C VAL A 371 -9.14 -22.61 -21.18
N ASP A 372 -8.06 -21.89 -21.46
CA ASP A 372 -7.62 -21.56 -22.83
C ASP A 372 -8.72 -21.06 -23.76
N GLY A 373 -9.64 -20.24 -23.20
CA GLY A 373 -10.77 -19.67 -23.90
C GLY A 373 -12.02 -20.56 -23.95
N GLU A 374 -11.94 -21.81 -23.57
CA GLU A 374 -13.08 -22.74 -23.56
C GLU A 374 -13.75 -22.77 -22.18
N LYS A 375 -15.08 -22.68 -22.17
CA LYS A 375 -15.87 -22.68 -20.94
C LYS A 375 -15.90 -24.07 -20.30
N VAL A 376 -15.47 -24.13 -19.04
CA VAL A 376 -15.49 -25.37 -18.26
C VAL A 376 -16.57 -25.28 -17.18
N THR A 377 -17.45 -26.28 -17.14
CA THR A 377 -18.53 -26.37 -16.12
C THR A 377 -18.42 -27.64 -15.25
N ASP A 378 -17.52 -28.55 -15.64
CA ASP A 378 -17.25 -29.78 -14.88
C ASP A 378 -16.21 -29.53 -13.79
N PRO A 379 -16.56 -29.65 -12.49
CA PRO A 379 -15.60 -29.48 -11.41
C PRO A 379 -14.53 -30.57 -11.34
N THR A 380 -14.68 -31.67 -12.05
CA THR A 380 -13.71 -32.78 -12.12
C THR A 380 -12.70 -32.61 -13.26
N PHE A 381 -12.82 -31.53 -14.04
CA PHE A 381 -11.92 -31.22 -15.14
C PHE A 381 -10.46 -31.19 -14.68
N GLY A 382 -9.58 -31.85 -15.43
CA GLY A 382 -8.15 -31.94 -15.12
C GLY A 382 -7.28 -31.40 -16.25
N LEU A 383 -6.29 -30.61 -15.90
CA LEU A 383 -5.25 -30.10 -16.78
C LEU A 383 -4.14 -31.15 -16.90
N THR A 384 -3.77 -31.54 -18.10
CA THR A 384 -2.68 -32.53 -18.31
C THR A 384 -1.32 -31.91 -18.02
N VAL A 385 -0.34 -32.73 -17.64
CA VAL A 385 1.05 -32.29 -17.44
C VAL A 385 1.59 -31.62 -18.70
N GLU A 386 1.29 -32.17 -19.89
CA GLU A 386 1.71 -31.59 -21.17
C GLU A 386 1.12 -30.18 -21.39
N GLN A 387 -0.17 -30.00 -21.11
CA GLN A 387 -0.80 -28.67 -21.18
C GLN A 387 -0.13 -27.68 -20.22
N LEU A 388 0.14 -28.09 -18.98
CA LEU A 388 0.76 -27.24 -17.96
C LEU A 388 2.23 -26.91 -18.26
N GLN A 389 2.98 -27.81 -18.92
CA GLN A 389 4.34 -27.52 -19.42
C GLN A 389 4.34 -26.42 -20.48
N ASN A 390 3.30 -26.38 -21.31
CA ASN A 390 3.13 -25.35 -22.34
C ASN A 390 2.47 -24.06 -21.80
N GLY A 391 1.95 -24.10 -20.56
CA GLY A 391 1.22 -23.03 -19.94
C GLY A 391 -0.26 -22.99 -20.32
N VAL A 392 -1.11 -23.00 -19.32
CA VAL A 392 -2.58 -22.95 -19.45
C VAL A 392 -3.09 -21.63 -18.91
N VAL A 393 -3.96 -20.95 -19.65
CA VAL A 393 -4.60 -19.72 -19.19
C VAL A 393 -5.98 -20.03 -18.61
N ILE A 394 -6.15 -19.71 -17.33
CA ILE A 394 -7.43 -19.82 -16.63
C ILE A 394 -8.04 -18.42 -16.51
N LYS A 395 -9.25 -18.25 -17.01
CA LYS A 395 -10.06 -17.02 -16.80
C LYS A 395 -11.11 -17.27 -15.73
N LYS A 396 -11.11 -16.41 -14.70
CA LYS A 396 -12.14 -16.36 -13.65
C LYS A 396 -13.06 -15.16 -13.85
N GLY A 397 -14.35 -15.41 -14.03
CA GLY A 397 -15.32 -14.34 -14.24
C GLY A 397 -15.07 -13.53 -15.52
N LYS A 398 -15.39 -12.23 -15.48
CA LYS A 398 -15.32 -11.38 -16.68
C LYS A 398 -13.93 -10.83 -16.98
N LYS A 399 -13.06 -10.68 -15.96
CA LYS A 399 -11.89 -9.80 -16.05
C LYS A 399 -10.57 -10.38 -15.49
N THR A 400 -10.58 -11.52 -14.83
CA THR A 400 -9.39 -12.07 -14.19
C THR A 400 -8.81 -13.22 -15.02
N TYR A 401 -7.56 -13.10 -15.39
CA TYR A 401 -6.81 -14.11 -16.16
C TYR A 401 -5.54 -14.52 -15.40
N HIS A 402 -5.17 -15.78 -15.49
CA HIS A 402 -3.96 -16.32 -14.87
C HIS A 402 -3.36 -17.42 -15.72
N LYS A 403 -2.05 -17.34 -16.00
CA LYS A 403 -1.32 -18.43 -16.65
C LYS A 403 -0.75 -19.35 -15.59
N VAL A 404 -0.99 -20.64 -15.70
CA VAL A 404 -0.45 -21.66 -14.78
C VAL A 404 0.47 -22.61 -15.53
N MET A 405 1.54 -23.02 -14.88
CA MET A 405 2.53 -23.98 -15.41
C MET A 405 2.95 -24.94 -14.29
N LEU A 406 3.54 -26.09 -14.67
CA LEU A 406 4.26 -27.03 -13.81
C LEU A 406 5.75 -26.85 -13.96
#